data_a9b1af644f5308965fd9f03a7a7ba550
#
_entry.id   a9b1af644f5308965fd9f03a7a7ba550
#
_cell.length_a   1.000
_cell.length_b   1.000
_cell.length_c   1.000
_cell.angle_alpha   90.00
_cell.angle_beta   90.00
_cell.angle_gamma   90.00
#
_symmetry.space_group_name_H-M   'P 1'
#
loop_
_entity.id
_entity.type
_entity.pdbx_description
1 polymer ?
#
loop_
_entity_poly.entity_id
_entity_poly.type
_entity_poly.pdbx_seq_one_letter_code
_entity_poly.pdbx_strand_id
1 'polypeptide(L)'
;MITNDKGLVGFKHKIMEEVCRLAWNDELDEEHKEQLVYKMAPGPKPEYRCCVYKEREIVRQRIRLACGLSTTYNEGSKNIVQVIDPACDECPIHAFSVTDNCRFCMGKACLNSCNLMRFVPAM
;
A
#
# COMPACT_ATOMS: atom_id res chain seq x y z
N MET A 1 1.72 -6.76 -12.88
CA MET A 1 1.63 -5.30 -13.07
C MET A 1 2.63 -4.62 -12.16
N ILE A 2 3.57 -3.88 -12.73
CA ILE A 2 4.59 -3.19 -11.94
C ILE A 2 4.05 -1.78 -11.67
N THR A 3 3.70 -1.51 -10.43
CA THR A 3 3.28 -0.16 -10.06
C THR A 3 4.50 0.76 -9.98
N ASN A 4 4.41 1.91 -10.64
CA ASN A 4 5.42 2.97 -10.59
C ASN A 4 5.10 4.03 -9.51
N ASP A 5 4.11 3.78 -8.68
CA ASP A 5 3.79 4.65 -7.56
C ASP A 5 4.90 4.59 -6.50
N LYS A 6 5.72 5.64 -6.47
CA LYS A 6 6.83 5.76 -5.52
C LYS A 6 6.38 5.75 -4.05
N GLY A 7 5.19 6.28 -3.78
CA GLY A 7 4.61 6.25 -2.45
C GLY A 7 4.31 4.84 -1.97
N LEU A 8 3.68 4.05 -2.83
CA LEU A 8 3.36 2.65 -2.54
C LEU A 8 4.61 1.79 -2.40
N VAL A 9 5.59 1.97 -3.29
CA VAL A 9 6.87 1.25 -3.21
C VAL A 9 7.59 1.58 -1.91
N GLY A 10 7.65 2.86 -1.54
CA GLY A 10 8.23 3.31 -0.27
C GLY A 10 7.52 2.71 0.95
N PHE A 11 6.20 2.64 0.91
CA PHE A 11 5.40 2.01 1.96
C PHE A 11 5.70 0.51 2.11
N LYS A 12 5.78 -0.22 0.99
CA LYS A 12 6.18 -1.64 0.99
C LYS A 12 7.57 -1.85 1.59
N HIS A 13 8.54 -1.04 1.20
CA HIS A 13 9.91 -1.11 1.73
C HIS A 13 9.95 -0.86 3.23
N LYS A 14 9.21 0.13 3.71
CA LYS A 14 9.15 0.46 5.13
C LYS A 14 8.57 -0.70 5.97
N ILE A 15 7.53 -1.37 5.47
CA ILE A 15 6.98 -2.55 6.14
C ILE A 15 8.04 -3.67 6.21
N MET A 16 8.72 -3.95 5.10
CA MET A 16 9.75 -4.98 5.07
C MET A 16 10.92 -4.65 6.01
N GLU A 17 11.36 -3.39 6.04
CA GLU A 17 12.40 -2.93 6.95
C GLU A 17 12.03 -3.16 8.42
N GLU A 18 10.81 -2.81 8.82
CA GLU A 18 10.35 -3.01 10.19
C GLU A 18 10.19 -4.49 10.55
N VAL A 19 9.72 -5.32 9.62
CA VAL A 19 9.66 -6.77 9.83
C VAL A 19 11.06 -7.37 10.00
N CYS A 20 12.02 -6.95 9.18
CA CYS A 20 13.42 -7.38 9.32
C CYS A 20 14.01 -6.95 10.67
N ARG A 21 13.67 -5.74 11.15
CA ARG A 21 14.12 -5.25 12.46
C ARG A 21 13.55 -6.09 13.61
N LEU A 22 12.26 -6.44 13.55
CA LEU A 22 11.65 -7.33 14.53
C LEU A 22 12.29 -8.72 14.51
N ALA A 23 12.53 -9.27 13.32
CA ALA A 23 13.18 -10.56 13.18
C ALA A 23 14.62 -10.56 13.72
N TRP A 24 15.35 -9.47 13.50
CA TRP A 24 16.74 -9.34 14.01
C TRP A 24 16.80 -9.29 15.54
N ASN A 25 15.77 -8.73 16.17
CA ASN A 25 15.68 -8.62 17.62
C ASN A 25 15.01 -9.83 18.30
N ASP A 26 14.66 -10.88 17.53
CA ASP A 26 13.84 -12.02 18.02
C ASP A 26 12.47 -11.61 18.60
N GLU A 27 11.91 -10.51 18.11
CA GLU A 27 10.62 -9.95 18.56
C GLU A 27 9.50 -10.20 17.53
N LEU A 28 9.65 -11.20 16.65
CA LEU A 28 8.70 -11.48 15.58
C LEU A 28 7.51 -12.34 16.06
N ASP A 29 6.85 -11.90 17.12
CA ASP A 29 5.61 -12.51 17.64
C ASP A 29 4.35 -11.79 17.13
N GLU A 30 3.18 -12.36 17.43
CA GLU A 30 1.90 -11.79 16.97
C GLU A 30 1.59 -10.44 17.62
N GLU A 31 2.05 -10.21 18.85
CA GLU A 31 1.84 -8.94 19.56
C GLU A 31 2.63 -7.81 18.90
N HIS A 32 3.90 -8.00 18.63
CA HIS A 32 4.74 -7.00 17.97
C HIS A 32 4.32 -6.75 16.53
N LYS A 33 3.86 -7.78 15.81
CA LYS A 33 3.28 -7.61 14.48
C LYS A 33 2.03 -6.73 14.52
N GLU A 34 1.16 -6.92 15.49
CA GLU A 34 -0.04 -6.08 15.63
C GLU A 34 0.31 -4.65 16.03
N GLN A 35 1.27 -4.46 16.93
CA GLN A 35 1.79 -3.13 17.25
C GLN A 35 2.38 -2.43 16.03
N LEU A 36 3.05 -3.17 15.15
CA LEU A 36 3.57 -2.64 13.90
C LEU A 36 2.45 -2.15 12.97
N VAL A 37 1.31 -2.86 12.92
CA VAL A 37 0.14 -2.41 12.15
C VAL A 37 -0.32 -1.02 12.59
N TYR A 38 -0.45 -0.81 13.91
CA TYR A 38 -0.84 0.50 14.45
C TYR A 38 0.25 1.57 14.29
N LYS A 39 1.51 1.18 14.30
CA LYS A 39 2.63 2.09 14.01
C LYS A 39 2.60 2.58 12.55
N MET A 40 2.27 1.69 11.61
CA MET A 40 2.23 2.00 10.18
C MET A 40 0.96 2.74 9.77
N ALA A 41 -0.16 2.46 10.42
CA ALA A 41 -1.46 3.06 10.15
C ALA A 41 -2.12 3.55 11.45
N PRO A 42 -1.60 4.63 12.07
CA PRO A 42 -2.08 5.09 13.38
C PRO A 42 -3.51 5.64 13.33
N GLY A 43 -3.95 6.19 12.19
CA GLY A 43 -5.25 6.83 12.08
C GLY A 43 -5.28 8.22 12.72
N PRO A 44 -6.48 8.81 12.93
CA PRO A 44 -7.80 8.29 12.57
C PRO A 44 -8.10 8.31 11.06
N LYS A 45 -7.33 9.07 10.27
CA LYS A 45 -7.49 9.17 8.81
C LYS A 45 -6.55 8.23 8.09
N PRO A 46 -6.99 7.58 7.00
CA PRO A 46 -6.12 6.77 6.16
C PRO A 46 -5.16 7.65 5.37
N GLU A 47 -3.97 7.13 5.05
CA GLU A 47 -2.99 7.79 4.18
C GLU A 47 -3.09 7.31 2.73
N TYR A 48 -3.35 6.02 2.52
CA TYR A 48 -3.25 5.36 1.21
C TYR A 48 -4.55 4.69 0.75
N ARG A 49 -5.57 4.58 1.62
CA ARG A 49 -6.81 3.84 1.33
C ARG A 49 -8.05 4.64 1.71
N CYS A 50 -9.22 4.08 1.40
CA CYS A 50 -10.51 4.73 1.67
C CYS A 50 -10.86 4.81 3.16
N CYS A 51 -10.33 3.91 3.98
CA CYS A 51 -10.49 3.96 5.44
C CYS A 51 -9.29 3.33 6.16
N VAL A 52 -9.06 3.74 7.41
CA VAL A 52 -7.95 3.28 8.22
C VAL A 52 -8.03 1.79 8.56
N TYR A 53 -9.22 1.23 8.68
CA TYR A 53 -9.41 -0.20 8.98
C TYR A 53 -8.96 -1.08 7.81
N LYS A 54 -9.30 -0.69 6.60
CA LYS A 54 -8.84 -1.35 5.38
C LYS A 54 -7.32 -1.24 5.20
N GLU A 55 -6.78 -0.08 5.49
CA GLU A 55 -5.34 0.17 5.44
C GLU A 55 -4.59 -0.71 6.44
N ARG A 56 -5.08 -0.83 7.68
CA ARG A 56 -4.52 -1.72 8.70
C ARG A 56 -4.56 -3.19 8.28
N GLU A 57 -5.67 -3.63 7.68
CA GLU A 57 -5.77 -5.02 7.18
C GLU A 57 -4.77 -5.29 6.06
N ILE A 58 -4.55 -4.34 5.16
CA ILE A 58 -3.53 -4.45 4.12
C ILE A 58 -2.14 -4.55 4.74
N VAL A 59 -1.83 -3.76 5.76
CA VAL A 59 -0.56 -3.83 6.50
C VAL A 59 -0.38 -5.21 7.13
N ARG A 60 -1.42 -5.77 7.78
CA ARG A 60 -1.37 -7.12 8.35
C ARG A 60 -1.02 -8.16 7.30
N GLN A 61 -1.69 -8.14 6.17
CA GLN A 61 -1.43 -9.09 5.09
C GLN A 61 -0.03 -8.92 4.49
N ARG A 62 0.47 -7.71 4.36
CA ARG A 62 1.85 -7.45 3.91
C ARG A 62 2.89 -7.93 4.92
N ILE A 63 2.65 -7.79 6.21
CA ILE A 63 3.51 -8.34 7.27
C ILE A 63 3.53 -9.86 7.16
N ARG A 64 2.38 -10.51 6.98
CA ARG A 64 2.31 -11.96 6.77
C ARG A 64 3.13 -12.42 5.56
N LEU A 65 3.00 -11.72 4.43
CA LEU A 65 3.79 -12.00 3.22
C LEU A 65 5.29 -11.83 3.47
N ALA A 66 5.70 -10.78 4.18
CA ALA A 66 7.11 -10.55 4.54
C ALA A 66 7.67 -11.65 5.44
N CYS A 67 6.82 -12.29 6.25
CA CYS A 67 7.17 -13.45 7.07
C CYS A 67 7.11 -14.79 6.29
N GLY A 68 6.82 -14.78 4.99
CA GLY A 68 6.68 -16.00 4.19
C GLY A 68 5.37 -16.77 4.41
N LEU A 69 4.37 -16.13 5.04
CA LEU A 69 3.06 -16.70 5.29
C LEU A 69 2.06 -16.32 4.19
N SER A 70 0.97 -17.09 4.06
CA SER A 70 -0.13 -16.75 3.14
C SER A 70 -0.86 -15.48 3.58
N THR A 71 -1.39 -14.72 2.63
CA THR A 71 -2.26 -13.55 2.89
C THR A 71 -3.57 -13.96 3.55
N THR A 72 -4.12 -15.10 3.17
CA THR A 72 -5.31 -15.68 3.79
C THR A 72 -4.91 -16.52 4.99
N TYR A 73 -5.70 -16.49 6.06
CA TYR A 73 -5.52 -17.35 7.22
C TYR A 73 -5.71 -18.85 6.91
N ASN A 74 -5.89 -19.20 5.65
CA ASN A 74 -6.04 -20.56 5.18
C ASN A 74 -4.66 -21.17 4.93
N GLU A 75 -4.13 -21.88 5.90
CA GLU A 75 -2.77 -22.45 5.90
C GLU A 75 -2.52 -23.51 4.81
N GLY A 76 -3.53 -23.87 4.03
CA GLY A 76 -3.46 -24.89 2.98
C GLY A 76 -3.13 -24.36 1.58
N SER A 77 -3.01 -23.05 1.39
CA SER A 77 -2.75 -22.48 0.06
C SER A 77 -1.29 -22.65 -0.34
N LYS A 78 -1.04 -23.51 -1.33
CA LYS A 78 0.28 -23.69 -1.97
C LYS A 78 0.53 -22.72 -3.13
N ASN A 79 -0.26 -21.66 -3.25
CA ASN A 79 -0.15 -20.71 -4.35
C ASN A 79 1.14 -19.91 -4.23
N ILE A 80 1.94 -19.89 -5.28
CA ILE A 80 3.16 -19.08 -5.37
C ILE A 80 2.81 -17.60 -5.43
N VAL A 81 1.72 -17.25 -6.12
CA VAL A 81 1.21 -15.88 -6.21
C VAL A 81 0.15 -15.66 -5.13
N GLN A 82 0.38 -14.67 -4.29
CA GLN A 82 -0.54 -14.29 -3.21
C GLN A 82 -1.21 -12.96 -3.54
N VAL A 83 -2.51 -12.89 -3.28
CA VAL A 83 -3.32 -11.68 -3.51
C VAL A 83 -3.79 -11.14 -2.16
N ILE A 84 -3.68 -9.82 -1.99
CA ILE A 84 -4.23 -9.11 -0.84
C ILE A 84 -5.70 -8.80 -1.11
N ASP A 85 -6.60 -9.61 -0.56
CA ASP A 85 -8.04 -9.54 -0.83
C ASP A 85 -8.69 -8.18 -0.54
N PRO A 86 -8.39 -7.49 0.57
CA PRO A 86 -9.10 -6.25 0.90
C PRO A 86 -8.72 -5.05 0.03
N ALA A 87 -7.67 -5.13 -0.78
CA ALA A 87 -7.29 -4.03 -1.65
C ALA A 87 -6.46 -4.48 -2.85
N CYS A 88 -6.67 -3.81 -3.97
CA CYS A 88 -5.69 -3.76 -5.04
C CYS A 88 -4.72 -2.60 -4.78
N ASP A 89 -3.50 -2.71 -5.29
CA ASP A 89 -2.48 -1.68 -5.18
C ASP A 89 -2.84 -0.39 -5.95
N GLU A 90 -3.80 -0.48 -6.85
CA GLU A 90 -4.25 0.62 -7.71
C GLU A 90 -5.57 1.24 -7.25
N CYS A 91 -6.02 0.95 -6.03
CA CYS A 91 -7.21 1.59 -5.51
C CYS A 91 -7.00 3.12 -5.48
N PRO A 92 -7.75 3.90 -6.27
CA PRO A 92 -7.54 5.34 -6.34
C PRO A 92 -7.86 5.97 -4.99
N ILE A 93 -6.89 6.69 -4.44
CA ILE A 93 -7.05 7.48 -3.22
C ILE A 93 -7.85 8.75 -3.51
N HIS A 94 -7.90 9.14 -4.76
CA HIS A 94 -8.51 10.40 -5.20
C HIS A 94 -9.86 10.17 -5.85
N ALA A 95 -10.79 11.12 -5.65
CA ALA A 95 -12.10 11.13 -6.29
C ALA A 95 -12.04 11.26 -7.83
N PHE A 96 -10.89 11.66 -8.36
CA PHE A 96 -10.67 11.87 -9.78
C PHE A 96 -9.38 11.18 -10.22
N SER A 97 -9.42 10.55 -11.37
CA SER A 97 -8.24 9.97 -12.01
C SER A 97 -8.14 10.45 -13.46
N VAL A 98 -6.92 10.61 -13.95
CA VAL A 98 -6.68 10.88 -15.37
C VAL A 98 -6.73 9.55 -16.10
N THR A 99 -7.63 9.45 -17.07
CA THR A 99 -7.78 8.24 -17.90
C THR A 99 -6.67 8.12 -18.93
N ASP A 100 -6.52 6.93 -19.52
CA ASP A 100 -5.57 6.65 -20.61
C ASP A 100 -5.84 7.47 -21.89
N ASN A 101 -7.00 8.13 -21.96
CA ASN A 101 -7.32 9.06 -23.04
C ASN A 101 -6.56 10.40 -22.96
N CYS A 102 -5.81 10.63 -21.91
CA CYS A 102 -4.98 11.81 -21.78
C CYS A 102 -3.87 11.82 -22.84
N ARG A 103 -3.83 12.84 -23.67
CA ARG A 103 -2.85 12.99 -24.76
C ARG A 103 -1.51 13.59 -24.33
N PHE A 104 -1.31 13.86 -23.06
CA PHE A 104 -0.08 14.46 -22.54
C PHE A 104 0.37 15.71 -23.33
N CYS A 105 -0.58 16.60 -23.64
CA CYS A 105 -0.31 17.79 -24.49
C CYS A 105 0.79 18.67 -23.87
N MET A 106 1.63 19.28 -24.72
CA MET A 106 2.78 20.10 -24.31
C MET A 106 2.41 21.28 -23.42
N GLY A 107 1.24 21.88 -23.65
CA GLY A 107 0.79 23.04 -22.90
C GLY A 107 0.39 22.77 -21.46
N LYS A 108 0.08 21.51 -21.12
CA LYS A 108 -0.30 21.07 -19.74
C LYS A 108 -1.25 22.03 -19.02
N ALA A 109 -2.17 22.67 -19.76
CA ALA A 109 -3.05 23.72 -19.23
C ALA A 109 -3.91 23.23 -18.06
N CYS A 110 -4.37 21.96 -18.12
CA CYS A 110 -5.10 21.33 -17.03
C CYS A 110 -4.28 21.23 -15.72
N LEU A 111 -2.98 20.93 -15.82
CA LEU A 111 -2.08 20.89 -14.65
C LEU A 111 -1.86 22.29 -14.09
N ASN A 112 -1.65 23.26 -14.97
CA ASN A 112 -1.39 24.64 -14.57
C ASN A 112 -2.64 25.33 -13.99
N SER A 113 -3.84 24.89 -14.38
CA SER A 113 -5.11 25.44 -13.90
C SER A 113 -5.65 24.74 -12.64
N CYS A 114 -5.05 23.62 -12.25
CA CYS A 114 -5.51 22.87 -11.09
C CYS A 114 -4.86 23.39 -9.79
N ASN A 115 -5.60 24.19 -9.05
CA ASN A 115 -5.16 24.71 -7.75
C ASN A 115 -4.97 23.62 -6.67
N LEU A 116 -5.41 22.39 -6.92
CA LEU A 116 -5.36 21.30 -5.96
C LEU A 116 -4.12 20.42 -6.10
N MET A 117 -3.23 20.70 -7.04
CA MET A 117 -2.02 19.88 -7.36
C MET A 117 -2.29 18.36 -7.46
N ARG A 118 -3.54 17.97 -7.81
CA ARG A 118 -4.00 16.57 -7.78
C ARG A 118 -3.77 15.82 -9.08
N PHE A 119 -3.29 16.48 -10.12
CA PHE A 119 -2.88 15.82 -11.34
C PHE A 119 -1.37 15.54 -11.27
N VAL A 120 -1.00 14.43 -10.67
CA VAL A 120 0.33 13.88 -10.90
C VAL A 120 0.22 13.01 -12.16
N PRO A 121 0.81 13.42 -13.28
CA PRO A 121 0.85 12.53 -14.43
C PRO A 121 1.64 11.30 -14.02
N ALA A 122 1.05 10.14 -14.23
CA ALA A 122 1.79 8.89 -14.19
C ALA A 122 2.89 8.99 -15.25
N MET A 123 4.10 9.20 -14.80
CA MET A 123 5.27 9.07 -15.67
C MET A 123 5.67 7.61 -15.76
#